data_e5b88a2b81793ff41378739f5b583f88
#
_entry.id   e5b88a2b81793ff41378739f5b583f88
#
_cell.length_a   1.000
_cell.length_b   1.000
_cell.length_c   1.000
_cell.angle_alpha   90.00
_cell.angle_beta   90.00
_cell.angle_gamma   90.00
#
_symmetry.space_group_name_H-M   'P 1'
#
loop_
_entity.id
_entity.type
_entity.pdbx_description
1 polymer ?
#
loop_
_entity_poly.entity_id
_entity_poly.type
_entity_poly.pdbx_seq_one_letter_code
_entity_poly.pdbx_strand_id
1 'polypeptide(L)'
;MSNLGNKEIMSKNLQYYMNKTGKSQKELAEIVGVSTSTFNDWIKAKNYPRIDKIEILASYFKILKSDLIEERTEEHREMQKKNDIMTDIVLRMRTDDVFLSAVESLYEMDAEKLSGLLTLLK
;
A
#
# COMPACT_ATOMS: atom_id res chain seq x y z
N MET A 1 21.05 -12.62 -16.64
CA MET A 1 20.07 -11.68 -16.26
C MET A 1 20.05 -11.43 -14.76
N SER A 2 19.96 -10.24 -14.40
CA SER A 2 19.99 -9.90 -13.00
C SER A 2 18.66 -10.19 -12.31
N ASN A 3 18.71 -10.82 -11.17
CA ASN A 3 17.53 -11.02 -10.32
C ASN A 3 17.49 -10.01 -9.20
N LEU A 4 18.33 -8.99 -9.30
CA LEU A 4 18.45 -7.98 -8.25
C LEU A 4 17.35 -6.95 -8.28
N GLY A 5 16.42 -7.12 -9.22
CA GLY A 5 15.32 -6.19 -9.33
C GLY A 5 15.64 -5.04 -10.27
N ASN A 6 14.64 -4.23 -10.50
CA ASN A 6 14.70 -3.14 -11.45
C ASN A 6 14.82 -1.82 -10.70
N LYS A 7 15.89 -1.09 -10.94
CA LYS A 7 16.16 0.18 -10.27
C LYS A 7 15.08 1.23 -10.53
N GLU A 8 14.58 1.27 -11.74
CA GLU A 8 13.55 2.22 -12.13
C GLU A 8 12.22 1.92 -11.44
N ILE A 9 11.85 0.65 -11.35
CA ILE A 9 10.63 0.24 -10.65
C ILE A 9 10.76 0.55 -9.17
N MET A 10 11.89 0.21 -8.55
CA MET A 10 12.16 0.52 -7.15
C MET A 10 12.06 2.02 -6.89
N SER A 11 12.65 2.83 -7.76
CA SER A 11 12.60 4.28 -7.64
C SER A 11 11.17 4.80 -7.66
N LYS A 12 10.35 4.33 -8.60
CA LYS A 12 8.96 4.74 -8.71
C LYS A 12 8.15 4.33 -7.48
N ASN A 13 8.38 3.10 -7.00
CA ASN A 13 7.67 2.60 -5.83
C ASN A 13 8.06 3.38 -4.57
N LEU A 14 9.34 3.66 -4.39
CA LEU A 14 9.81 4.45 -3.25
C LEU A 14 9.18 5.84 -3.27
N GLN A 15 9.15 6.48 -4.43
CA GLN A 15 8.55 7.81 -4.56
C GLN A 15 7.05 7.76 -4.26
N TYR A 16 6.38 6.71 -4.70
CA TYR A 16 4.96 6.55 -4.41
C TYR A 16 4.70 6.50 -2.90
N TYR A 17 5.42 5.64 -2.19
CA TYR A 17 5.20 5.49 -0.74
C TYR A 17 5.72 6.69 0.04
N MET A 18 6.77 7.32 -0.44
CA MET A 18 7.27 8.55 0.16
C MET A 18 6.21 9.65 0.08
N ASN A 19 5.60 9.82 -1.08
CA ASN A 19 4.54 10.81 -1.25
C ASN A 19 3.30 10.46 -0.42
N LYS A 20 2.97 9.19 -0.36
CA LYS A 20 1.80 8.72 0.39
C LYS A 20 1.95 8.98 1.89
N THR A 21 3.16 8.84 2.42
CA THR A 21 3.43 9.04 3.85
C THR A 21 3.83 10.47 4.19
N GLY A 22 4.14 11.28 3.19
CA GLY A 22 4.58 12.66 3.40
C GLY A 22 5.98 12.78 3.99
N LYS A 23 6.78 11.71 3.94
CA LYS A 23 8.13 11.71 4.48
C LYS A 23 9.13 12.21 3.45
N SER A 24 10.14 12.93 3.93
CA SER A 24 11.23 13.40 3.07
C SER A 24 12.28 12.31 2.89
N GLN A 25 13.15 12.50 1.89
CA GLN A 25 14.27 11.58 1.68
C GLN A 25 15.17 11.50 2.91
N LYS A 26 15.38 12.64 3.57
CA LYS A 26 16.22 12.70 4.76
C LYS A 26 15.62 11.87 5.89
N GLU A 27 14.33 12.01 6.11
CA GLU A 27 13.64 11.25 7.15
C GLU A 27 13.70 9.76 6.89
N LEU A 28 13.44 9.35 5.66
CA LEU A 28 13.46 7.93 5.30
C LEU A 28 14.87 7.36 5.36
N ALA A 29 15.88 8.15 4.95
CA ALA A 29 17.27 7.71 5.06
C ALA A 29 17.64 7.42 6.51
N GLU A 30 17.22 8.27 7.42
CA GLU A 30 17.46 8.06 8.85
C GLU A 30 16.76 6.79 9.36
N ILE A 31 15.52 6.58 8.96
CA ILE A 31 14.75 5.40 9.36
C ILE A 31 15.43 4.12 8.89
N VAL A 32 15.93 4.13 7.66
CA VAL A 32 16.57 2.95 7.05
C VAL A 32 18.02 2.77 7.53
N GLY A 33 18.62 3.84 8.02
CA GLY A 33 20.00 3.79 8.51
C GLY A 33 21.04 3.96 7.41
N VAL A 34 20.75 4.78 6.41
CA VAL A 34 21.69 5.11 5.34
C VAL A 34 21.83 6.61 5.22
N SER A 35 22.85 7.05 4.46
CA SER A 35 23.02 8.49 4.21
C SER A 35 21.92 8.98 3.27
N THR A 36 21.66 10.29 3.32
CA THR A 36 20.72 10.91 2.40
C THR A 36 21.18 10.72 0.95
N SER A 37 22.49 10.76 0.73
CA SER A 37 23.07 10.53 -0.59
C SER A 37 22.76 9.13 -1.12
N THR A 38 22.89 8.13 -0.27
CA THR A 38 22.56 6.75 -0.65
C THR A 38 21.08 6.62 -1.00
N PHE A 39 20.21 7.19 -0.17
CA PHE A 39 18.78 7.14 -0.43
C PHE A 39 18.44 7.87 -1.74
N ASN A 40 19.07 9.01 -1.96
CA ASN A 40 18.87 9.77 -3.19
C ASN A 40 19.27 8.97 -4.44
N ASP A 41 20.31 8.15 -4.33
CA ASP A 41 20.73 7.27 -5.42
C ASP A 41 19.66 6.25 -5.76
N TRP A 42 18.94 5.77 -4.75
CA TRP A 42 17.79 4.87 -4.98
C TRP A 42 16.66 5.60 -5.70
N ILE A 43 16.38 6.83 -5.30
CA ILE A 43 15.34 7.66 -5.92
C ILE A 43 15.69 7.98 -7.37
N LYS A 44 16.95 8.21 -7.66
CA LYS A 44 17.43 8.50 -9.01
C LYS A 44 17.69 7.27 -9.86
N ALA A 45 17.38 6.09 -9.33
CA ALA A 45 17.59 4.82 -10.02
C ALA A 45 19.05 4.56 -10.38
N LYS A 46 19.99 5.09 -9.60
CA LYS A 46 21.42 4.84 -9.79
C LYS A 46 21.83 3.52 -9.15
N ASN A 47 21.27 3.21 -8.00
CA ASN A 47 21.58 2.01 -7.24
C ASN A 47 20.29 1.34 -6.76
N TYR A 48 20.40 0.05 -6.47
CA TYR A 48 19.30 -0.73 -5.94
C TYR A 48 19.57 -1.01 -4.46
N PRO A 49 18.57 -0.86 -3.56
CA PRO A 49 18.80 -1.13 -2.14
C PRO A 49 19.10 -2.60 -1.88
N ARG A 50 19.87 -2.87 -0.84
CA ARG A 50 20.09 -4.24 -0.37
C ARG A 50 18.80 -4.76 0.25
N ILE A 51 18.66 -6.10 0.29
CA ILE A 51 17.43 -6.73 0.77
C ILE A 51 17.10 -6.33 2.21
N ASP A 52 18.10 -6.18 3.07
CA ASP A 52 17.87 -5.78 4.46
C ASP A 52 17.24 -4.38 4.53
N LYS A 53 17.63 -3.48 3.64
CA LYS A 53 17.06 -2.13 3.60
C LYS A 53 15.63 -2.14 3.03
N ILE A 54 15.39 -3.01 2.05
CA ILE A 54 14.04 -3.19 1.49
C ILE A 54 13.10 -3.70 2.59
N GLU A 55 13.56 -4.61 3.43
CA GLU A 55 12.76 -5.13 4.54
C GLU A 55 12.40 -4.05 5.55
N ILE A 56 13.37 -3.18 5.86
CA ILE A 56 13.11 -2.06 6.78
C ILE A 56 12.08 -1.11 6.18
N LEU A 57 12.22 -0.78 4.91
CA LEU A 57 11.28 0.12 4.23
C LEU A 57 9.88 -0.48 4.16
N ALA A 58 9.77 -1.75 3.79
CA ALA A 58 8.48 -2.41 3.72
C ALA A 58 7.81 -2.43 5.09
N SER A 59 8.57 -2.73 6.13
CA SER A 59 8.05 -2.75 7.49
C SER A 59 7.58 -1.35 7.92
N TYR A 60 8.36 -0.33 7.61
CA TYR A 60 8.00 1.04 7.95
C TYR A 60 6.72 1.49 7.23
N PHE A 61 6.62 1.20 5.93
CA PHE A 61 5.44 1.54 5.14
C PHE A 61 4.26 0.62 5.42
N LYS A 62 4.46 -0.46 6.17
CA LYS A 62 3.43 -1.49 6.47
C LYS A 62 2.90 -2.12 5.19
N ILE A 63 3.81 -2.50 4.33
CA ILE A 63 3.52 -3.14 3.04
C ILE A 63 4.36 -4.41 2.92
N LEU A 64 4.08 -5.19 1.88
CA LEU A 64 4.88 -6.36 1.56
C LEU A 64 6.12 -5.93 0.77
N LYS A 65 7.18 -6.72 0.84
CA LYS A 65 8.39 -6.45 0.05
C LYS A 65 8.07 -6.40 -1.44
N SER A 66 7.16 -7.26 -1.89
CA SER A 66 6.74 -7.27 -3.29
C SER A 66 6.14 -5.94 -3.73
N ASP A 67 5.50 -5.21 -2.82
CA ASP A 67 4.94 -3.90 -3.13
C ASP A 67 6.02 -2.88 -3.51
N LEU A 68 7.25 -3.08 -3.00
CA LEU A 68 8.38 -2.22 -3.37
C LEU A 68 9.12 -2.73 -4.59
N ILE A 69 9.18 -4.04 -4.77
CA ILE A 69 10.04 -4.67 -5.77
C ILE A 69 9.35 -4.78 -7.12
N GLU A 70 8.05 -5.02 -7.12
CA GLU A 70 7.31 -5.31 -8.34
C GLU A 70 6.67 -4.06 -8.93
N GLU A 71 6.48 -4.09 -10.23
CA GLU A 71 5.85 -2.98 -10.93
C GLU A 71 4.40 -2.80 -10.48
N ARG A 72 4.00 -1.54 -10.27
CA ARG A 72 2.63 -1.22 -9.90
C ARG A 72 1.76 -1.17 -11.15
N THR A 73 1.10 -2.29 -11.43
CA THR A 73 0.16 -2.38 -12.54
C THR A 73 -1.18 -1.78 -12.14
N GLU A 74 -2.07 -1.60 -13.11
CA GLU A 74 -3.43 -1.14 -12.84
C GLU A 74 -4.17 -2.11 -11.92
N GLU A 75 -4.01 -3.40 -12.15
CA GLU A 75 -4.56 -4.44 -11.28
C GLU A 75 -4.09 -4.29 -9.84
N HIS A 76 -2.81 -4.04 -9.67
CA HIS A 76 -2.20 -3.86 -8.35
C HIS A 76 -2.81 -2.65 -7.64
N ARG A 77 -2.97 -1.55 -8.36
CA ARG A 77 -3.57 -0.32 -7.81
C ARG A 77 -5.02 -0.54 -7.39
N GLU A 78 -5.78 -1.25 -8.21
CA GLU A 78 -7.17 -1.56 -7.90
C GLU A 78 -7.28 -2.46 -6.67
N MET A 79 -6.42 -3.47 -6.58
CA MET A 79 -6.39 -4.35 -5.42
C MET A 79 -6.03 -3.58 -4.15
N GLN A 80 -5.08 -2.65 -4.26
CA GLN A 80 -4.69 -1.81 -3.12
C GLN A 80 -5.87 -0.96 -2.64
N LYS A 81 -6.62 -0.36 -3.57
CA LYS A 81 -7.81 0.42 -3.22
C LYS A 81 -8.86 -0.43 -2.51
N LYS A 82 -9.09 -1.64 -3.00
CA LYS A 82 -10.04 -2.55 -2.37
C LYS A 82 -9.59 -2.91 -0.95
N ASN A 83 -8.31 -3.20 -0.78
CA ASN A 83 -7.77 -3.54 0.53
C ASN A 83 -7.90 -2.38 1.52
N ASP A 84 -7.66 -1.16 1.05
CA ASP A 84 -7.80 0.03 1.89
C ASP A 84 -9.25 0.22 2.36
N ILE A 85 -10.21 0.05 1.45
CA ILE A 85 -11.63 0.16 1.78
C ILE A 85 -12.03 -0.91 2.77
N MET A 86 -11.59 -2.15 2.55
CA MET A 86 -11.91 -3.26 3.45
C MET A 86 -11.35 -3.03 4.84
N THR A 87 -10.14 -2.50 4.93
CA THR A 87 -9.53 -2.16 6.21
C THR A 87 -10.36 -1.09 6.94
N ASP A 88 -10.77 -0.06 6.22
CA ASP A 88 -11.58 1.02 6.80
C ASP A 88 -12.92 0.49 7.30
N ILE A 89 -13.54 -0.40 6.53
CA ILE A 89 -14.81 -1.03 6.92
C ILE A 89 -14.64 -1.81 8.22
N VAL A 90 -13.59 -2.63 8.31
CA VAL A 90 -13.34 -3.43 9.52
C VAL A 90 -13.12 -2.53 10.73
N LEU A 91 -12.33 -1.47 10.57
CA LEU A 91 -12.07 -0.54 11.66
C LEU A 91 -13.35 0.15 12.12
N ARG A 92 -14.21 0.55 11.19
CA ARG A 92 -15.48 1.17 11.54
C ARG A 92 -16.40 0.20 12.26
N MET A 93 -16.41 -1.07 11.84
CA MET A 93 -17.21 -2.11 12.51
C MET A 93 -16.83 -2.28 13.97
N ARG A 94 -15.57 -2.07 14.31
CA ARG A 94 -15.08 -2.23 15.68
C ARG A 94 -15.48 -1.07 16.59
N THR A 95 -15.79 0.09 16.02
CA THR A 95 -16.05 1.28 16.79
C THR A 95 -17.46 1.85 16.63
N ASP A 96 -18.26 1.26 15.77
CA ASP A 96 -19.60 1.77 15.45
C ASP A 96 -20.58 0.60 15.40
N ASP A 97 -21.35 0.43 16.47
CA ASP A 97 -22.30 -0.70 16.60
C ASP A 97 -23.42 -0.66 15.56
N VAL A 98 -23.86 0.53 15.19
CA VAL A 98 -24.90 0.69 14.18
C VAL A 98 -24.36 0.24 12.82
N PHE A 99 -23.14 0.63 12.51
CA PHE A 99 -22.50 0.21 11.26
C PHE A 99 -22.29 -1.30 11.24
N LEU A 100 -21.86 -1.89 12.35
CA LEU A 100 -21.70 -3.34 12.45
C LEU A 100 -23.01 -4.05 12.18
N SER A 101 -24.09 -3.59 12.79
CA SER A 101 -25.42 -4.20 12.58
C SER A 101 -25.84 -4.11 11.13
N ALA A 102 -25.59 -3.00 10.48
CA ALA A 102 -25.89 -2.83 9.06
C ALA A 102 -25.11 -3.82 8.20
N VAL A 103 -23.81 -3.99 8.50
CA VAL A 103 -22.95 -4.91 7.76
C VAL A 103 -23.41 -6.35 7.97
N GLU A 104 -23.79 -6.72 9.19
CA GLU A 104 -24.32 -8.06 9.48
C GLU A 104 -25.58 -8.34 8.67
N SER A 105 -26.47 -7.36 8.58
CA SER A 105 -27.69 -7.49 7.78
C SER A 105 -27.37 -7.68 6.30
N LEU A 106 -26.41 -6.91 5.78
CA LEU A 106 -25.98 -7.03 4.39
C LEU A 106 -25.32 -8.38 4.11
N TYR A 107 -24.56 -8.88 5.07
CA TYR A 107 -23.86 -10.15 4.94
C TYR A 107 -24.82 -11.31 4.72
N GLU A 108 -26.01 -11.26 5.33
CA GLU A 108 -27.00 -12.31 5.22
C GLU A 108 -27.86 -12.21 3.96
N MET A 109 -27.77 -11.12 3.22
CA MET A 109 -28.57 -10.95 2.00
C MET A 109 -27.98 -11.71 0.82
N ASP A 110 -28.86 -12.24 -0.04
CA ASP A 110 -28.44 -12.84 -1.28
C ASP A 110 -28.09 -11.74 -2.31
N ALA A 111 -27.51 -12.15 -3.44
CA ALA A 111 -27.07 -11.22 -4.47
C ALA A 111 -28.21 -10.36 -5.03
N GLU A 112 -29.40 -10.95 -5.15
CA GLU A 112 -30.56 -10.23 -5.70
C GLU A 112 -30.99 -9.09 -4.78
N LYS A 113 -31.11 -9.37 -3.48
CA LYS A 113 -31.47 -8.36 -2.50
C LYS A 113 -30.41 -7.26 -2.41
N LEU A 114 -29.12 -7.62 -2.43
CA LEU A 114 -28.04 -6.67 -2.41
C LEU A 114 -28.09 -5.75 -3.63
N SER A 115 -28.34 -6.32 -4.80
CA SER A 115 -28.43 -5.55 -6.04
C SER A 115 -29.59 -4.55 -5.99
N GLY A 116 -30.73 -4.98 -5.46
CA GLY A 116 -31.89 -4.11 -5.30
C GLY A 116 -31.62 -2.94 -4.37
N LEU A 117 -30.99 -3.24 -3.23
CA LEU A 117 -30.62 -2.21 -2.26
C LEU A 117 -29.64 -1.21 -2.86
N LEU A 118 -28.67 -1.70 -3.61
CA LEU A 118 -27.67 -0.85 -4.23
C LEU A 118 -28.31 0.13 -5.22
N THR A 119 -29.32 -0.33 -5.96
CA THR A 119 -30.07 0.50 -6.87
C THR A 119 -30.77 1.66 -6.13
N LEU A 120 -31.32 1.38 -4.94
CA LEU A 120 -31.98 2.39 -4.13
C LEU A 120 -31.02 3.46 -3.60
N LEU A 121 -29.75 3.09 -3.40
CA LEU A 121 -28.75 4.00 -2.83
C LEU A 121 -28.11 4.92 -3.86
N LYS A 122 -28.31 4.67 -5.14
CA LYS A 122 -27.74 5.51 -6.21
C LYS A 122 -28.60 6.69 -6.60
#